data_2aca84c3ff7d75c4662a7514567d269f
#
_entry.id   2aca84c3ff7d75c4662a7514567d269f
#
_cell.length_a   1.000
_cell.length_b   1.000
_cell.length_c   1.000
_cell.angle_alpha   90.00
_cell.angle_beta   90.00
_cell.angle_gamma   90.00
#
_symmetry.space_group_name_H-M   'P 1'
#
loop_
_entity.id
_entity.type
_entity.pdbx_description
1 polymer ?
#
loop_
_entity_poly.entity_id
_entity_poly.type
_entity_poly.pdbx_seq_one_letter_code
_entity_poly.pdbx_strand_id
1 'polypeptide(L)'
;MHDLFEEACEAQLDVLVEVHDRHELDRALALDLDLIGINNRDLHTFDTDLNTTLNLLDHVPSGVTVVTESGLHTADDMRLMLEQRVSTFLIGESFMRQPSPGDALADMVLAATR
;
A
#
# COMPACT_ATOMS: atom_id res chain seq x y z
N MET A 1 3.40 17.65 -7.76
CA MET A 1 3.24 16.21 -8.02
C MET A 1 3.13 15.90 -9.51
N HIS A 2 2.30 16.60 -10.25
CA HIS A 2 2.09 16.33 -11.68
C HIS A 2 3.37 16.49 -12.51
N ASP A 3 4.13 17.56 -12.30
CA ASP A 3 5.38 17.81 -13.05
C ASP A 3 6.43 16.74 -12.76
N LEU A 4 6.56 16.29 -11.51
CA LEU A 4 7.47 15.21 -11.14
C LEU A 4 7.05 13.89 -11.78
N PHE A 5 5.75 13.64 -11.86
CA PHE A 5 5.24 12.43 -12.51
C PHE A 5 5.58 12.43 -14.00
N GLU A 6 5.38 13.54 -14.69
CA GLU A 6 5.72 13.66 -16.11
C GLU A 6 7.21 13.46 -16.35
N GLU A 7 8.07 14.07 -15.53
CA GLU A 7 9.52 13.89 -15.62
C GLU A 7 9.94 12.42 -15.42
N ALA A 8 9.32 11.74 -14.44
CA ALA A 8 9.60 10.34 -14.19
C ALA A 8 9.17 9.46 -15.37
N CYS A 9 8.02 9.75 -15.99
CA CYS A 9 7.56 9.02 -17.17
C CYS A 9 8.49 9.23 -18.37
N GLU A 10 8.96 10.46 -18.59
CA GLU A 10 9.93 10.77 -19.65
C GLU A 10 11.25 10.04 -19.43
N ALA A 11 11.67 9.87 -18.18
CA ALA A 11 12.87 9.13 -17.81
C ALA A 11 12.66 7.61 -17.83
N GLN A 12 11.43 7.13 -18.11
CA GLN A 12 11.07 5.72 -18.12
C GLN A 12 11.24 5.07 -16.74
N LEU A 13 10.97 5.83 -15.68
CA LEU A 13 11.02 5.34 -14.31
C LEU A 13 9.64 4.83 -13.88
N ASP A 14 9.62 3.75 -13.10
CA ASP A 14 8.39 3.31 -12.43
C ASP A 14 8.04 4.31 -11.33
N VAL A 15 6.76 4.70 -11.26
CA VAL A 15 6.30 5.69 -10.31
C VAL A 15 5.24 5.10 -9.39
N LEU A 16 5.49 5.12 -8.08
CA LEU A 16 4.51 4.79 -7.05
C LEU A 16 4.07 6.08 -6.37
N VAL A 17 2.80 6.43 -6.52
CA VAL A 17 2.21 7.60 -5.88
C VAL A 17 1.46 7.15 -4.64
N GLU A 18 1.83 7.69 -3.48
CA GLU A 18 1.19 7.39 -2.21
C GLU A 18 0.02 8.32 -1.94
N VAL A 19 -1.07 7.76 -1.42
CA VAL A 19 -2.25 8.52 -0.98
C VAL A 19 -2.64 8.10 0.43
N HIS A 20 -3.26 9.03 1.18
CA HIS A 20 -3.69 8.81 2.56
C HIS A 20 -5.19 8.99 2.74
N ASP A 21 -5.86 9.65 1.80
CA ASP A 21 -7.28 9.93 1.89
C ASP A 21 -7.92 10.00 0.50
N ARG A 22 -9.23 10.21 0.48
CA ARG A 22 -10.00 10.26 -0.77
C ARG A 22 -9.58 11.43 -1.66
N HIS A 23 -9.27 12.57 -1.07
CA HIS A 23 -8.86 13.75 -1.82
C HIS A 23 -7.56 13.49 -2.58
N GLU A 24 -6.58 12.90 -1.89
CA GLU A 24 -5.32 12.53 -2.53
C GLU A 24 -5.51 11.43 -3.57
N LEU A 25 -6.39 10.47 -3.30
CA LEU A 25 -6.69 9.42 -4.26
C LEU A 25 -7.26 9.98 -5.55
N ASP A 26 -8.23 10.89 -5.46
CA ASP A 26 -8.84 11.51 -6.63
C ASP A 26 -7.81 12.26 -7.46
N ARG A 27 -6.87 12.95 -6.81
CA ARG A 27 -5.78 13.64 -7.50
C ARG A 27 -4.83 12.66 -8.19
N ALA A 28 -4.51 11.56 -7.54
CA ALA A 28 -3.64 10.53 -8.11
C ALA A 28 -4.32 9.85 -9.31
N LEU A 29 -5.60 9.54 -9.23
CA LEU A 29 -6.35 8.91 -10.32
C LEU A 29 -6.40 9.81 -11.56
N ALA A 30 -6.37 11.13 -11.38
CA ALA A 30 -6.33 12.08 -12.49
C ALA A 30 -5.02 12.00 -13.29
N LEU A 31 -3.99 11.36 -12.76
CA LEU A 31 -2.71 11.15 -13.45
C LEU A 31 -2.68 9.90 -14.32
N ASP A 32 -3.78 9.15 -14.38
CA ASP A 32 -3.91 7.94 -15.20
C ASP A 32 -2.85 6.88 -14.83
N LEU A 33 -2.75 6.59 -13.54
CA LEU A 33 -1.78 5.65 -12.98
C LEU A 33 -2.30 4.22 -12.97
N ASP A 34 -1.39 3.26 -13.19
CA ASP A 34 -1.69 1.83 -13.05
C ASP A 34 -1.40 1.30 -11.64
N LEU A 35 -0.66 2.06 -10.84
CA LEU A 35 -0.18 1.64 -9.53
C LEU A 35 -0.32 2.78 -8.53
N ILE A 36 -1.01 2.53 -7.42
CA ILE A 36 -1.22 3.51 -6.36
C ILE A 36 -0.90 2.85 -5.02
N GLY A 37 -0.10 3.55 -4.20
CA GLY A 37 0.17 3.15 -2.82
C GLY A 37 -0.81 3.83 -1.87
N ILE A 38 -1.45 3.05 -1.00
CA ILE A 38 -2.28 3.57 0.08
C ILE A 38 -1.52 3.40 1.38
N ASN A 39 -1.14 4.51 2.01
CA ASN A 39 -0.42 4.49 3.27
C ASN A 39 -1.41 4.54 4.43
N ASN A 40 -1.41 3.47 5.24
CA ASN A 40 -2.30 3.34 6.39
C ASN A 40 -1.84 4.12 7.62
N ARG A 41 -0.68 4.77 7.54
CA ARG A 41 -0.15 5.57 8.64
C ARG A 41 -0.53 7.02 8.49
N ASP A 42 -1.12 7.58 9.57
CA ASP A 42 -1.36 9.01 9.66
C ASP A 42 -0.04 9.73 9.93
N LEU A 43 0.34 10.67 9.06
CA LEU A 43 1.61 11.37 9.18
C LEU A 43 1.64 12.41 10.30
N HIS A 44 0.49 12.75 10.87
CA HIS A 44 0.39 13.68 12.00
C HIS A 44 0.49 12.97 13.34
N THR A 45 -0.18 11.82 13.48
CA THR A 45 -0.23 11.05 14.73
C THR A 45 0.68 9.83 14.71
N PHE A 46 1.12 9.39 13.54
CA PHE A 46 1.86 8.15 13.29
C PHE A 46 1.08 6.87 13.62
N ASP A 47 -0.22 7.01 13.91
CA ASP A 47 -1.11 5.85 14.08
C ASP A 47 -1.37 5.18 12.74
N THR A 48 -1.52 3.85 12.76
CA THR A 48 -1.86 3.08 11.56
C THR A 48 -3.26 2.51 11.68
N ASP A 49 -4.00 2.50 10.56
CA ASP A 49 -5.34 1.94 10.49
C ASP A 49 -5.56 1.33 9.10
N LEU A 50 -5.72 0.02 9.04
CA LEU A 50 -5.95 -0.68 7.78
C LEU A 50 -7.28 -0.29 7.12
N ASN A 51 -8.23 0.27 7.86
CA ASN A 51 -9.45 0.83 7.30
C ASN A 51 -9.18 1.93 6.29
N THR A 52 -8.03 2.61 6.35
CA THR A 52 -7.64 3.59 5.35
C THR A 52 -7.65 2.96 3.96
N THR A 53 -6.99 1.80 3.78
CA THR A 53 -7.03 1.07 2.52
C THR A 53 -8.44 0.59 2.20
N LEU A 54 -9.11 -0.05 3.16
CA LEU A 54 -10.43 -0.63 2.93
C LEU A 54 -11.46 0.42 2.49
N ASN A 55 -11.41 1.60 3.09
CA ASN A 55 -12.34 2.68 2.74
C ASN A 55 -12.07 3.26 1.36
N LEU A 56 -10.83 3.25 0.90
CA LEU A 56 -10.46 3.80 -0.40
C LEU A 56 -10.63 2.82 -1.55
N LEU A 57 -10.62 1.51 -1.29
CA LEU A 57 -10.68 0.47 -2.33
C LEU A 57 -11.93 0.60 -3.22
N ASP A 58 -13.08 0.98 -2.66
CA ASP A 58 -14.31 1.13 -3.42
C ASP A 58 -14.22 2.23 -4.48
N HIS A 59 -13.26 3.12 -4.35
CA HIS A 59 -13.05 4.25 -5.24
C HIS A 59 -11.89 4.04 -6.22
N VAL A 60 -11.23 2.89 -6.17
CA VAL A 60 -10.11 2.56 -7.05
C VAL A 60 -10.62 1.75 -8.23
N PRO A 61 -10.36 2.18 -9.48
CA PRO A 61 -10.75 1.42 -10.67
C PRO A 61 -10.10 0.04 -10.72
N SER A 62 -10.77 -0.92 -11.35
CA SER A 62 -10.30 -2.31 -11.40
C SER A 62 -8.98 -2.50 -12.13
N GLY A 63 -8.60 -1.58 -13.01
CA GLY A 63 -7.33 -1.65 -13.73
C GLY A 63 -6.13 -1.12 -12.96
N VAL A 64 -6.33 -0.61 -11.74
CA VAL A 64 -5.27 -0.02 -10.92
C VAL A 64 -4.85 -1.02 -9.84
N THR A 65 -3.54 -1.28 -9.74
CA THR A 65 -2.98 -2.11 -8.69
C THR A 65 -2.78 -1.27 -7.44
N VAL A 66 -3.28 -1.76 -6.30
CA VAL A 66 -3.13 -1.10 -5.00
C VAL A 66 -2.03 -1.76 -4.21
N VAL A 67 -1.08 -0.95 -3.74
CA VAL A 67 -0.06 -1.35 -2.76
C VAL A 67 -0.50 -0.80 -1.42
N THR A 68 -0.78 -1.67 -0.45
CA THR A 68 -1.08 -1.20 0.91
C THR A 68 0.23 -1.09 1.71
N GLU A 69 0.42 0.03 2.38
CA GLU A 69 1.66 0.38 3.06
C GLU A 69 1.41 0.68 4.52
N SER A 70 2.29 0.21 5.37
CA SER A 70 2.25 0.40 6.83
C SER A 70 1.06 -0.32 7.50
N GLY A 71 1.17 -0.56 8.79
CA GLY A 71 0.08 -1.11 9.59
C GLY A 71 -0.16 -2.60 9.47
N LEU A 72 0.65 -3.31 8.67
CA LEU A 72 0.56 -4.76 8.54
C LEU A 72 1.52 -5.42 9.53
N HIS A 73 0.99 -5.91 10.63
CA HIS A 73 1.81 -6.45 11.73
C HIS A 73 1.62 -7.95 11.94
N THR A 74 0.50 -8.51 11.47
CA THR A 74 0.15 -9.90 11.71
C THR A 74 -0.29 -10.59 10.42
N ALA A 75 -0.29 -11.94 10.44
CA ALA A 75 -0.82 -12.72 9.34
C ALA A 75 -2.31 -12.44 9.10
N ASP A 76 -3.06 -12.13 10.17
CA ASP A 76 -4.48 -11.77 10.04
C ASP A 76 -4.66 -10.46 9.28
N ASP A 77 -3.78 -9.48 9.50
CA ASP A 77 -3.79 -8.23 8.75
C ASP A 77 -3.57 -8.49 7.26
N MET A 78 -2.58 -9.32 6.92
CA MET A 78 -2.30 -9.69 5.53
C MET A 78 -3.47 -10.44 4.92
N ARG A 79 -4.07 -11.38 5.67
CA ARG A 79 -5.23 -12.16 5.21
C ARG A 79 -6.41 -11.25 4.92
N LEU A 80 -6.65 -10.25 5.78
CA LEU A 80 -7.72 -9.27 5.57
C LEU A 80 -7.56 -8.55 4.24
N MET A 81 -6.34 -8.13 3.91
CA MET A 81 -6.06 -7.46 2.64
C MET A 81 -6.25 -8.41 1.46
N LEU A 82 -5.79 -9.65 1.58
CA LEU A 82 -5.97 -10.65 0.52
C LEU A 82 -7.44 -10.93 0.25
N GLU A 83 -8.29 -10.96 1.27
CA GLU A 83 -9.72 -11.13 1.13
C GLU A 83 -10.36 -9.97 0.35
N GLN A 84 -9.78 -8.78 0.43
CA GLN A 84 -10.20 -7.60 -0.32
C GLN A 84 -9.49 -7.47 -1.66
N ARG A 85 -8.79 -8.51 -2.10
CA ARG A 85 -8.06 -8.58 -3.37
C ARG A 85 -6.86 -7.63 -3.44
N VAL A 86 -6.33 -7.22 -2.31
CA VAL A 86 -5.06 -6.49 -2.23
C VAL A 86 -3.97 -7.51 -1.95
N SER A 87 -3.08 -7.72 -2.91
CA SER A 87 -2.03 -8.73 -2.81
C SER A 87 -0.62 -8.15 -2.92
N THR A 88 -0.51 -6.83 -2.97
CA THR A 88 0.77 -6.13 -3.04
C THR A 88 0.95 -5.30 -1.77
N PHE A 89 2.04 -5.54 -1.06
CA PHE A 89 2.29 -4.95 0.24
C PHE A 89 3.67 -4.31 0.28
N LEU A 90 3.78 -3.18 0.98
CA LEU A 90 5.06 -2.60 1.34
C LEU A 90 5.18 -2.67 2.85
N ILE A 91 5.98 -3.61 3.34
CA ILE A 91 6.15 -3.89 4.76
C ILE A 91 7.65 -3.82 5.08
N GLY A 92 8.01 -2.97 6.01
CA GLY A 92 9.42 -2.85 6.40
C GLY A 92 9.60 -2.77 7.90
N GLU A 93 8.91 -1.84 8.54
CA GLU A 93 9.12 -1.53 9.96
C GLU A 93 8.93 -2.75 10.88
N SER A 94 7.86 -3.51 10.68
CA SER A 94 7.57 -4.67 11.52
C SER A 94 8.66 -5.74 11.44
N PHE A 95 9.22 -5.95 10.24
CA PHE A 95 10.24 -6.96 10.03
C PHE A 95 11.63 -6.49 10.42
N MET A 96 11.90 -5.18 10.30
CA MET A 96 13.19 -4.62 10.69
C MET A 96 13.45 -4.74 12.20
N ARG A 97 12.40 -4.93 12.99
CA ARG A 97 12.50 -5.13 14.44
C ARG A 97 12.70 -6.60 14.84
N GLN A 98 12.58 -7.52 13.88
CA GLN A 98 12.72 -8.93 14.15
C GLN A 98 14.18 -9.37 14.06
N PRO A 99 14.61 -10.37 14.86
CA PRO A 99 15.97 -10.91 14.76
C PRO A 99 16.28 -11.49 13.38
N SER A 100 15.26 -12.02 12.70
CA SER A 100 15.41 -12.59 11.37
C SER A 100 14.25 -12.11 10.49
N PRO A 101 14.38 -10.93 9.82
CA PRO A 101 13.29 -10.34 9.05
C PRO A 101 12.77 -11.25 7.93
N GLY A 102 13.64 -11.95 7.24
CA GLY A 102 13.24 -12.85 6.16
C GLY A 102 12.39 -14.02 6.64
N ASP A 103 12.74 -14.62 7.77
CA ASP A 103 11.97 -15.71 8.37
C ASP A 103 10.61 -15.21 8.87
N ALA A 104 10.58 -14.03 9.49
CA ALA A 104 9.34 -13.43 9.95
C ALA A 104 8.37 -13.15 8.79
N LEU A 105 8.88 -12.69 7.66
CA LEU A 105 8.08 -12.48 6.45
C LEU A 105 7.53 -13.80 5.91
N ALA A 106 8.38 -14.82 5.81
CA ALA A 106 7.98 -16.14 5.32
C ALA A 106 6.87 -16.73 6.20
N ASP A 107 7.02 -16.65 7.52
CA ASP A 107 6.04 -17.15 8.47
C ASP A 107 4.69 -16.42 8.32
N MET A 108 4.72 -15.12 8.14
CA MET A 108 3.51 -14.33 7.97
C MET A 108 2.79 -14.71 6.67
N VAL A 109 3.50 -14.84 5.56
CA VAL A 109 2.92 -15.21 4.28
C VAL A 109 2.29 -16.60 4.35
N LEU A 110 3.00 -17.57 4.93
CA LEU A 110 2.48 -18.93 5.08
C LEU A 110 1.20 -18.94 5.94
N ALA A 111 1.19 -18.21 7.04
CA ALA A 111 0.02 -18.15 7.92
C ALA A 111 -1.16 -17.47 7.25
N ALA A 112 -0.92 -16.42 6.47
CA ALA A 112 -1.99 -15.65 5.79
C ALA A 112 -2.60 -16.42 4.62
N THR A 113 -1.86 -17.31 3.97
CA THR A 113 -2.30 -18.02 2.77
C THR A 113 -2.83 -19.43 3.03
N ARG A 114 -2.87 -19.86 4.28
CA ARG A 114 -3.44 -21.16 4.67
C ARG A 114 -4.95 -21.21 4.59
#